data_b57d42c5c322b349a615fbb89fb50076
#
_entry.id   b57d42c5c322b349a615fbb89fb50076
#
_cell.length_a   1.000
_cell.length_b   1.000
_cell.length_c   1.000
_cell.angle_alpha   90.00
_cell.angle_beta   90.00
_cell.angle_gamma   90.00
#
_symmetry.space_group_name_H-M   'P 1'
#
loop_
_entity.id
_entity.type
_entity.pdbx_description
1 polymer ?
#
loop_
_entity_poly.entity_id
_entity_poly.type
_entity_poly.pdbx_seq_one_letter_code
_entity_poly.pdbx_strand_id
1 'polypeptide(L)'
;MCHPQGACGYRITCGGAVFVHATDNESGDPRPDAVLREFAQDADVLIYDAQYTPEEAPRMKGWGHGNWADAVRLAEECRVGRLILFHHDPDRDDAAVSHIATAAQQHFPRTECAREGTIITL
;
A
#
# COMPACT_ATOMS: atom_id res chain seq x y z
N MET A 1 -0.48 0.55 -12.69
CA MET A 1 -0.87 -0.39 -11.64
C MET A 1 -1.17 -1.75 -12.28
N CYS A 2 -0.90 -2.85 -11.60
CA CYS A 2 -1.19 -4.20 -12.08
C CYS A 2 -2.58 -4.62 -11.58
N HIS A 3 -3.59 -4.49 -12.45
CA HIS A 3 -4.97 -4.84 -12.17
C HIS A 3 -5.65 -5.34 -13.46
N PRO A 4 -6.52 -6.38 -13.42
CA PRO A 4 -7.13 -6.99 -14.62
C PRO A 4 -7.87 -6.02 -15.54
N GLN A 5 -8.49 -5.00 -14.98
CA GLN A 5 -9.23 -3.98 -15.74
C GLN A 5 -8.43 -2.67 -15.94
N GLY A 6 -7.17 -2.65 -15.51
CA GLY A 6 -6.36 -1.45 -15.41
C GLY A 6 -6.74 -0.57 -14.23
N ALA A 7 -5.76 0.06 -13.60
CA ALA A 7 -5.95 1.00 -12.51
C ALA A 7 -4.92 2.13 -12.60
N CYS A 8 -5.24 3.29 -12.02
CA CYS A 8 -4.38 4.45 -11.98
C CYS A 8 -3.87 4.69 -10.56
N GLY A 9 -2.58 4.95 -10.41
CA GLY A 9 -2.01 5.52 -9.21
C GLY A 9 -1.75 7.02 -9.41
N TYR A 10 -1.59 7.74 -8.30
CA TYR A 10 -1.37 9.18 -8.30
C TYR A 10 -0.17 9.53 -7.44
N ARG A 11 0.74 10.33 -8.00
CA ARG A 11 1.79 11.02 -7.25
C ARG A 11 1.46 12.50 -7.25
N ILE A 12 1.21 13.06 -6.07
CA ILE A 12 0.78 14.45 -5.88
C ILE A 12 1.87 15.15 -5.07
N THR A 13 2.31 16.32 -5.55
CA THR A 13 3.25 17.19 -4.83
C THR A 13 2.53 18.48 -4.48
N CYS A 14 2.54 18.85 -3.20
CA CYS A 14 1.92 20.07 -2.70
C CYS A 14 2.75 20.64 -1.56
N GLY A 15 3.13 21.92 -1.65
CA GLY A 15 3.91 22.60 -0.59
C GLY A 15 5.27 21.98 -0.30
N GLY A 16 5.83 21.21 -1.25
CA GLY A 16 7.08 20.46 -1.07
C GLY A 16 6.89 19.06 -0.52
N ALA A 17 5.71 18.70 -0.03
CA ALA A 17 5.38 17.34 0.40
C ALA A 17 4.89 16.47 -0.77
N VAL A 18 5.19 15.20 -0.71
CA VAL A 18 4.85 14.20 -1.73
C VAL A 18 3.94 13.12 -1.16
N PHE A 19 2.80 12.97 -1.78
CA PHE A 19 1.78 11.98 -1.46
C PHE A 19 1.60 11.03 -2.64
N VAL A 20 1.58 9.72 -2.37
CA VAL A 20 1.33 8.69 -3.39
C VAL A 20 0.13 7.83 -2.99
N HIS A 21 -0.80 7.65 -3.92
CA HIS A 21 -1.95 6.76 -3.79
C HIS A 21 -1.85 5.64 -4.83
N ALA A 22 -1.78 4.39 -4.38
CA ALA A 22 -1.52 3.22 -5.20
C ALA A 22 -2.35 2.02 -4.74
N THR A 23 -3.67 2.08 -4.95
CA THR A 23 -4.59 0.96 -4.74
C THR A 23 -4.89 0.23 -6.05
N ASP A 24 -5.56 -0.90 -5.95
CA ASP A 24 -5.85 -1.77 -7.10
C ASP A 24 -4.57 -2.16 -7.83
N ASN A 25 -3.63 -2.69 -7.05
CA ASN A 25 -2.32 -3.08 -7.55
C ASN A 25 -1.83 -4.39 -6.94
N GLU A 26 -1.64 -5.37 -7.80
CA GLU A 26 -0.97 -6.62 -7.48
C GLU A 26 0.53 -6.51 -7.79
N SER A 27 1.38 -6.93 -6.86
CA SER A 27 2.83 -6.98 -7.05
C SER A 27 3.25 -8.23 -7.84
N GLY A 28 4.37 -8.13 -8.56
CA GLY A 28 5.02 -9.26 -9.23
C GLY A 28 5.09 -9.16 -10.75
N ASP A 29 4.52 -8.13 -11.36
CA ASP A 29 4.80 -7.79 -12.76
C ASP A 29 5.93 -6.75 -12.81
N PRO A 30 7.08 -7.07 -13.45
CA PRO A 30 8.24 -6.20 -13.43
C PRO A 30 8.02 -4.78 -13.97
N ARG A 31 7.09 -4.59 -14.92
CA ARG A 31 6.86 -3.28 -15.54
C ARG A 31 6.04 -2.36 -14.65
N PRO A 32 4.82 -2.73 -14.20
CA PRO A 32 4.07 -1.92 -13.25
C PRO A 32 4.84 -1.72 -11.93
N ASP A 33 5.56 -2.72 -11.44
CA ASP A 33 6.34 -2.61 -10.21
C ASP A 33 7.47 -1.57 -10.34
N ALA A 34 8.15 -1.50 -11.49
CA ALA A 34 9.17 -0.48 -11.74
C ALA A 34 8.58 0.94 -11.74
N VAL A 35 7.45 1.14 -12.42
CA VAL A 35 6.74 2.42 -12.43
C VAL A 35 6.28 2.81 -11.03
N LEU A 36 5.78 1.84 -10.26
CA LEU A 36 5.33 2.09 -8.90
C LEU A 36 6.48 2.49 -7.97
N ARG A 37 7.68 1.89 -8.13
CA ARG A 37 8.87 2.31 -7.40
C ARG A 37 9.26 3.76 -7.72
N GLU A 38 9.21 4.16 -8.98
CA GLU A 38 9.46 5.55 -9.36
C GLU A 38 8.45 6.51 -8.71
N PHE A 39 7.17 6.12 -8.66
CA PHE A 39 6.12 6.92 -8.02
C PHE A 39 6.32 7.02 -6.51
N ALA A 40 6.69 5.92 -5.85
CA ALA A 40 6.82 5.86 -4.41
C ALA A 40 8.15 6.46 -3.90
N GLN A 41 9.13 6.67 -4.79
CA GLN A 41 10.46 7.13 -4.41
C GLN A 41 10.42 8.43 -3.59
N ASP A 42 10.97 8.38 -2.36
CA ASP A 42 11.06 9.49 -1.43
C ASP A 42 9.71 10.18 -1.13
N ALA A 43 8.60 9.43 -1.18
CA ALA A 43 7.29 9.96 -0.83
C ALA A 43 7.18 10.18 0.69
N ASP A 44 6.59 11.30 1.11
CA ASP A 44 6.28 11.54 2.53
C ASP A 44 5.21 10.59 3.02
N VAL A 45 4.20 10.31 2.19
CA VAL A 45 3.15 9.34 2.48
C VAL A 45 2.89 8.46 1.25
N LEU A 46 2.85 7.15 1.47
CA LEU A 46 2.37 6.14 0.53
C LEU A 46 1.08 5.51 1.07
N ILE A 47 -0.01 5.62 0.32
CA ILE A 47 -1.21 4.79 0.51
C ILE A 47 -1.14 3.63 -0.46
N TYR A 48 -1.18 2.41 0.07
CA TYR A 48 -1.02 1.19 -0.72
C TYR A 48 -2.11 0.17 -0.43
N ASP A 49 -2.42 -0.64 -1.45
CA ASP A 49 -3.36 -1.75 -1.41
C ASP A 49 -2.91 -2.83 -0.41
N ALA A 50 -3.77 -3.18 0.52
CA ALA A 50 -3.52 -4.21 1.52
C ALA A 50 -4.76 -5.11 1.71
N GLN A 51 -5.38 -5.49 0.61
CA GLN A 51 -6.58 -6.34 0.63
C GLN A 51 -6.27 -7.70 1.25
N TYR A 52 -5.10 -8.25 0.97
CA TYR A 52 -4.72 -9.59 1.41
C TYR A 52 -3.62 -9.58 2.47
N THR A 53 -3.51 -10.71 3.17
CA THR A 53 -2.29 -11.06 3.91
C THR A 53 -1.31 -11.80 2.98
N PRO A 54 -0.02 -11.91 3.35
CA PRO A 54 0.95 -12.68 2.57
C PRO A 54 0.55 -14.15 2.36
N GLU A 55 -0.19 -14.73 3.31
CA GLU A 55 -0.66 -16.12 3.27
C GLU A 55 -1.83 -16.29 2.29
N GLU A 56 -2.66 -15.26 2.15
CA GLU A 56 -3.82 -15.23 1.24
C GLU A 56 -3.40 -14.95 -0.20
N ALA A 57 -2.46 -14.03 -0.40
CA ALA A 57 -2.06 -13.49 -1.69
C ALA A 57 -1.77 -14.57 -2.78
N PRO A 58 -1.11 -15.72 -2.49
CA PRO A 58 -0.86 -16.73 -3.50
C PRO A 58 -2.11 -17.35 -4.11
N ARG A 59 -3.22 -17.41 -3.34
CA ARG A 59 -4.51 -17.94 -3.80
C ARG A 59 -5.31 -16.92 -4.60
N MET A 60 -4.98 -15.63 -4.42
CA MET A 60 -5.67 -14.50 -5.03
C MET A 60 -4.88 -13.89 -6.19
N LYS A 61 -3.89 -14.62 -6.70
CA LYS A 61 -3.06 -14.16 -7.80
C LYS A 61 -3.91 -13.89 -9.05
N GLY A 62 -3.70 -12.72 -9.66
CA GLY A 62 -4.44 -12.27 -10.84
C GLY A 62 -5.73 -11.50 -10.52
N TRP A 63 -6.02 -11.27 -9.24
CA TRP A 63 -7.19 -10.48 -8.82
C TRP A 63 -6.89 -8.97 -8.80
N GLY A 64 -5.62 -8.58 -8.85
CA GLY A 64 -5.20 -7.20 -8.99
C GLY A 64 -5.02 -6.44 -7.67
N HIS A 65 -4.87 -7.15 -6.56
CA HIS A 65 -4.74 -6.54 -5.22
C HIS A 65 -3.46 -6.97 -4.51
N GLY A 66 -3.00 -6.06 -3.64
CA GLY A 66 -1.78 -6.21 -2.87
C GLY A 66 -1.96 -6.84 -1.49
N ASN A 67 -0.84 -7.00 -0.81
CA ASN A 67 -0.78 -7.42 0.57
C ASN A 67 0.14 -6.50 1.38
N TRP A 68 -0.01 -6.51 2.70
CA TRP A 68 0.73 -5.62 3.58
C TRP A 68 2.26 -5.82 3.53
N ALA A 69 2.77 -7.02 3.28
CA ALA A 69 4.21 -7.26 3.23
C ALA A 69 4.85 -6.68 1.96
N ASP A 70 4.15 -6.72 0.83
CA ASP A 70 4.58 -6.05 -0.40
C ASP A 70 4.57 -4.53 -0.23
N ALA A 71 3.56 -3.99 0.47
CA ALA A 71 3.48 -2.58 0.82
C ALA A 71 4.68 -2.13 1.65
N VAL A 72 5.02 -2.89 2.70
CA VAL A 72 6.18 -2.64 3.57
C VAL A 72 7.47 -2.68 2.78
N ARG A 73 7.69 -3.73 1.98
CA ARG A 73 8.89 -3.84 1.15
C ARG A 73 9.04 -2.64 0.21
N LEU A 74 7.98 -2.23 -0.46
CA LEU A 74 8.00 -1.05 -1.32
C LEU A 74 8.33 0.22 -0.54
N ALA A 75 7.74 0.41 0.64
CA ALA A 75 7.99 1.58 1.49
C ALA A 75 9.46 1.67 1.94
N GLU A 76 10.06 0.54 2.30
CA GLU A 76 11.49 0.45 2.66
C GLU A 76 12.40 0.75 1.46
N GLU A 77 12.19 0.05 0.33
CA GLU A 77 12.98 0.20 -0.90
C GLU A 77 12.94 1.64 -1.41
N CYS A 78 11.79 2.31 -1.32
CA CYS A 78 11.57 3.66 -1.83
C CYS A 78 11.78 4.78 -0.78
N ARG A 79 12.23 4.45 0.44
CA ARG A 79 12.48 5.43 1.53
C ARG A 79 11.26 6.29 1.84
N VAL A 80 10.08 5.66 1.88
CA VAL A 80 8.82 6.33 2.18
C VAL A 80 8.82 6.86 3.61
N GLY A 81 8.27 8.04 3.82
CA GLY A 81 8.14 8.66 5.14
C GLY A 81 7.13 7.95 6.04
N ARG A 82 5.96 7.61 5.54
CA ARG A 82 4.84 6.96 6.24
C ARG A 82 4.05 6.08 5.30
N LEU A 83 3.72 4.88 5.73
CA LEU A 83 2.91 3.92 4.98
C LEU A 83 1.50 3.85 5.54
N ILE A 84 0.50 3.99 4.68
CA ILE A 84 -0.91 3.80 5.01
C ILE A 84 -1.42 2.58 4.23
N LEU A 85 -1.76 1.53 4.95
CA LEU A 85 -2.42 0.36 4.39
C LEU A 85 -3.90 0.66 4.19
N PHE A 86 -4.37 0.49 2.97
CA PHE A 86 -5.73 0.83 2.54
C PHE A 86 -6.33 -0.32 1.72
N HIS A 87 -7.57 -0.18 1.30
CA HIS A 87 -8.25 -1.17 0.46
C HIS A 87 -8.30 -2.56 1.09
N HIS A 88 -8.60 -2.62 2.41
CA HIS A 88 -8.76 -3.89 3.12
C HIS A 88 -9.94 -4.68 2.57
N ASP A 89 -9.85 -6.00 2.65
CA ASP A 89 -10.96 -6.90 2.31
C ASP A 89 -12.21 -6.50 3.11
N PRO A 90 -13.36 -6.28 2.44
CA PRO A 90 -14.59 -5.83 3.11
C PRO A 90 -15.14 -6.83 4.15
N ASP A 91 -14.78 -8.10 4.05
CA ASP A 91 -15.18 -9.12 5.02
C ASP A 91 -14.28 -9.16 6.26
N ARG A 92 -13.25 -8.32 6.31
CA ARG A 92 -12.27 -8.25 7.40
C ARG A 92 -12.76 -7.35 8.52
N ASP A 93 -12.83 -7.90 9.72
CA ASP A 93 -13.20 -7.12 10.91
C ASP A 93 -12.06 -6.22 11.44
N ASP A 94 -12.38 -5.32 12.36
CA ASP A 94 -11.43 -4.37 12.94
C ASP A 94 -10.28 -5.05 13.69
N ALA A 95 -10.52 -6.24 14.27
CA ALA A 95 -9.49 -6.99 14.98
C ALA A 95 -8.45 -7.54 13.98
N ALA A 96 -8.90 -8.08 12.85
CA ALA A 96 -8.04 -8.55 11.79
C ALA A 96 -7.24 -7.42 11.15
N VAL A 97 -7.84 -6.26 10.91
CA VAL A 97 -7.15 -5.04 10.42
C VAL A 97 -6.09 -4.58 11.42
N SER A 98 -6.39 -4.63 12.72
CA SER A 98 -5.44 -4.27 13.77
C SER A 98 -4.25 -5.24 13.85
N HIS A 99 -4.47 -6.54 13.60
CA HIS A 99 -3.39 -7.52 13.49
C HIS A 99 -2.48 -7.24 12.28
N ILE A 100 -3.04 -6.88 11.12
CA ILE A 100 -2.28 -6.47 9.94
C ILE A 100 -1.40 -5.25 10.26
N ALA A 101 -1.97 -4.23 10.92
CA ALA A 101 -1.21 -3.05 11.32
C ALA A 101 -0.04 -3.43 12.23
N THR A 102 -0.27 -4.26 13.25
CA THR A 102 0.76 -4.72 14.18
C THR A 102 1.87 -5.50 13.47
N ALA A 103 1.52 -6.42 12.57
CA ALA A 103 2.48 -7.19 11.81
C ALA A 103 3.35 -6.29 10.90
N ALA A 104 2.74 -5.37 10.18
CA ALA A 104 3.45 -4.44 9.31
C ALA A 104 4.37 -3.49 10.11
N GLN A 105 3.94 -3.00 11.27
CA GLN A 105 4.72 -2.12 12.14
C GLN A 105 5.98 -2.75 12.71
N GLN A 106 6.03 -4.09 12.82
CA GLN A 106 7.25 -4.80 13.23
C GLN A 106 8.40 -4.63 12.22
N HIS A 107 8.07 -4.41 10.96
CA HIS A 107 9.04 -4.22 9.87
C HIS A 107 9.19 -2.73 9.52
N PHE A 108 8.09 -2.02 9.39
CA PHE A 108 8.08 -0.59 9.09
C PHE A 108 7.26 0.15 10.16
N PRO A 109 7.89 0.68 11.24
CA PRO A 109 7.18 1.26 12.38
C PRO A 109 6.22 2.41 12.05
N ARG A 110 6.48 3.16 10.97
CA ARG A 110 5.63 4.26 10.50
C ARG A 110 4.52 3.76 9.55
N THR A 111 3.89 2.65 9.90
CA THR A 111 2.75 2.07 9.19
C THR A 111 1.46 2.23 9.99
N GLU A 112 0.40 2.58 9.31
CA GLU A 112 -0.96 2.62 9.86
C GLU A 112 -1.94 1.95 8.89
N CYS A 113 -3.03 1.40 9.40
CA CYS A 113 -4.18 1.06 8.58
C CYS A 113 -5.12 2.26 8.48
N ALA A 114 -5.61 2.53 7.28
CA ALA A 114 -6.56 3.61 7.04
C ALA A 114 -7.85 3.41 7.83
N ARG A 115 -8.40 4.49 8.34
CA ARG A 115 -9.69 4.54 9.05
C ARG A 115 -10.50 5.74 8.56
N GLU A 116 -11.81 5.56 8.45
CA GLU A 116 -12.70 6.67 8.12
C GLU A 116 -12.54 7.85 9.08
N GLY A 117 -12.54 9.06 8.54
CA GLY A 117 -12.40 10.29 9.32
C GLY A 117 -10.97 10.62 9.77
N THR A 118 -9.98 9.78 9.47
CA THR A 118 -8.57 10.11 9.77
C THR A 118 -8.08 11.23 8.86
N ILE A 119 -7.46 12.25 9.45
CA ILE A 119 -6.80 13.34 8.71
C ILE A 119 -5.29 13.10 8.78
N ILE A 120 -4.64 13.09 7.62
CA ILE A 120 -3.18 12.99 7.51
C ILE A 120 -2.65 14.38 7.18
N THR A 121 -1.80 14.92 8.05
CA THR A 121 -1.08 16.18 7.78
C THR A 121 0.32 15.85 7.26
N LEU A 122 0.69 16.52 6.16
CA LEU A 122 1.99 16.41 5.49
C LEU A 122 2.92 17.54 5.93
#